data_8eb32268c395a4dcca6f8393d57476c1
#
_entry.id   8eb32268c395a4dcca6f8393d57476c1
#
_cell.length_a   1.000
_cell.length_b   1.000
_cell.length_c   1.000
_cell.angle_alpha   90.00
_cell.angle_beta   90.00
_cell.angle_gamma   90.00
#
_symmetry.space_group_name_H-M   'P 1'
#
loop_
_entity.id
_entity.type
_entity.pdbx_description
1 polymer ?
#
loop_
_entity_poly.entity_id
_entity_poly.type
_entity_poly.pdbx_seq_one_letter_code
_entity_poly.pdbx_strand_id
1 'polypeptide(L)'
;ELEELIPRYLENRRADVEIARVAFARGDMERLRSLGHTIKGTGASYGFTAISEIGYSLERAAANADAEAAGAAISNLERYLNALVIVYVDE
;
A
#
# COMPACT_ATOMS: atom_id res chain seq x y z
N GLU A 1 -7.22 19.61 8.61
CA GLU A 1 -7.40 20.23 7.32
C GLU A 1 -7.13 19.28 6.20
N LEU A 2 -7.85 19.44 5.11
CA LEU A 2 -7.68 18.58 3.96
C LEU A 2 -6.26 18.62 3.42
N GLU A 3 -5.66 19.81 3.47
CA GLU A 3 -4.30 19.96 2.95
C GLU A 3 -3.29 19.14 3.71
N GLU A 4 -3.58 18.84 4.98
CA GLU A 4 -2.67 18.03 5.79
C GLU A 4 -3.07 16.57 5.81
N LEU A 5 -4.35 16.28 5.57
CA LEU A 5 -4.83 14.91 5.64
C LEU A 5 -4.22 14.03 4.56
N ILE A 6 -4.12 14.55 3.33
CA ILE A 6 -3.61 13.75 2.24
C ILE A 6 -2.11 13.49 2.35
N PRO A 7 -1.28 14.50 2.63
CA PRO A 7 0.14 14.19 2.84
C PRO A 7 0.37 13.19 3.97
N ARG A 8 -0.37 13.32 5.06
CA ARG A 8 -0.23 12.38 6.17
C ARG A 8 -0.68 10.99 5.79
N TYR A 9 -1.77 10.90 5.03
CA TYR A 9 -2.23 9.61 4.54
C TYR A 9 -1.17 8.94 3.70
N LEU A 10 -0.56 9.70 2.77
CA LEU A 10 0.46 9.14 1.90
C LEU A 10 1.70 8.74 2.67
N GLU A 11 2.05 9.52 3.68
CA GLU A 11 3.20 9.18 4.51
C GLU A 11 2.95 7.87 5.27
N ASN A 12 1.72 7.69 5.75
CA ASN A 12 1.36 6.44 6.40
C ASN A 12 1.44 5.26 5.44
N ARG A 13 1.08 5.48 4.18
CA ARG A 13 1.20 4.41 3.19
C ARG A 13 2.64 4.06 2.90
N ARG A 14 3.54 5.05 2.97
CA ARG A 14 4.96 4.75 2.82
C ARG A 14 5.46 3.90 3.98
N ALA A 15 5.00 4.20 5.18
CA ALA A 15 5.35 3.37 6.33
C ALA A 15 4.85 1.94 6.13
N ASP A 16 3.66 1.79 5.52
CA ASP A 16 3.11 0.47 5.26
C ASP A 16 4.00 -0.34 4.32
N VAL A 17 4.66 0.32 3.36
CA VAL A 17 5.58 -0.39 2.48
C VAL A 17 6.70 -1.04 3.30
N GLU A 18 7.25 -0.31 4.25
CA GLU A 18 8.31 -0.85 5.08
C GLU A 18 7.81 -2.00 5.94
N ILE A 19 6.63 -1.84 6.53
CA ILE A 19 6.03 -2.91 7.32
C ILE A 19 5.81 -4.14 6.45
N ALA A 20 5.31 -3.92 5.25
CA ALA A 20 5.04 -5.03 4.32
C ALA A 20 6.32 -5.76 3.94
N ARG A 21 7.41 -5.02 3.72
CA ARG A 21 8.65 -5.66 3.34
C ARG A 21 9.20 -6.53 4.45
N VAL A 22 9.07 -6.08 5.70
CA VAL A 22 9.50 -6.90 6.83
C VAL A 22 8.65 -8.16 6.93
N ALA A 23 7.32 -7.99 6.81
CA ALA A 23 6.42 -9.14 6.87
C ALA A 23 6.69 -10.10 5.73
N PHE A 24 6.96 -9.58 4.53
CA PHE A 24 7.26 -10.41 3.37
C PHE A 24 8.53 -11.23 3.60
N ALA A 25 9.56 -10.58 4.13
CA ALA A 25 10.82 -11.29 4.39
C ALA A 25 10.65 -12.40 5.40
N ARG A 26 9.71 -12.25 6.32
CA ARG A 26 9.42 -13.26 7.33
C ARG A 26 8.44 -14.32 6.87
N GLY A 27 7.86 -14.15 5.68
CA GLY A 27 6.82 -15.06 5.22
C GLY A 27 5.52 -14.91 5.99
N ASP A 28 5.29 -13.75 6.59
CA ASP A 28 4.12 -13.52 7.44
C ASP A 28 2.93 -13.09 6.56
N MET A 29 2.30 -14.09 5.96
CA MET A 29 1.20 -13.84 5.03
C MET A 29 -0.03 -13.27 5.73
N GLU A 30 -0.26 -13.65 6.97
CA GLU A 30 -1.42 -13.12 7.69
C GLU A 30 -1.27 -11.63 7.91
N ARG A 31 -0.07 -11.18 8.24
CA ARG A 31 0.19 -9.75 8.41
C ARG A 31 -0.01 -9.02 7.09
N LEU A 32 0.48 -9.60 6.00
CA LEU A 32 0.33 -8.98 4.68
C LEU A 32 -1.13 -8.91 4.28
N ARG A 33 -1.92 -9.93 4.60
CA ARG A 33 -3.33 -9.92 4.27
C ARG A 33 -4.05 -8.82 5.03
N SER A 34 -3.76 -8.69 6.31
CA SER A 34 -4.38 -7.66 7.14
C SER A 34 -4.00 -6.27 6.65
N LEU A 35 -2.74 -6.09 6.31
CA LEU A 35 -2.25 -4.80 5.81
C LEU A 35 -2.92 -4.45 4.48
N GLY A 36 -3.02 -5.42 3.58
CA GLY A 36 -3.69 -5.20 2.31
C GLY A 36 -5.14 -4.80 2.48
N HIS A 37 -5.81 -5.43 3.44
CA HIS A 37 -7.20 -5.09 3.73
C HIS A 37 -7.34 -3.64 4.17
N THR A 38 -6.46 -3.19 5.05
CA THR A 38 -6.49 -1.81 5.53
C THR A 38 -6.18 -0.83 4.40
N ILE A 39 -5.18 -1.14 3.58
CA ILE A 39 -4.82 -0.27 2.47
C ILE A 39 -5.98 -0.17 1.49
N LYS A 40 -6.62 -1.29 1.20
CA LYS A 40 -7.78 -1.30 0.31
C LYS A 40 -8.88 -0.38 0.83
N GLY A 41 -9.18 -0.50 2.11
CA GLY A 41 -10.27 0.29 2.68
C GLY A 41 -10.00 1.78 2.70
N THR A 42 -8.78 2.17 3.05
CA THR A 42 -8.47 3.60 3.18
C THR A 42 -8.20 4.25 1.85
N GLY A 43 -7.70 3.51 0.85
CA GLY A 43 -7.43 4.11 -0.45
C GLY A 43 -8.66 4.74 -1.06
N ALA A 44 -9.75 3.99 -1.06
CA ALA A 44 -10.99 4.49 -1.63
C ALA A 44 -11.50 5.70 -0.85
N SER A 45 -11.36 5.68 0.48
CA SER A 45 -11.85 6.76 1.31
C SER A 45 -11.16 8.08 1.02
N TYR A 46 -9.90 8.05 0.62
CA TYR A 46 -9.14 9.26 0.33
C TYR A 46 -9.09 9.59 -1.16
N GLY A 47 -9.83 8.84 -1.98
CA GLY A 47 -9.90 9.13 -3.39
C GLY A 47 -8.75 8.55 -4.20
N PHE A 48 -8.00 7.62 -3.65
CA PHE A 48 -6.89 6.98 -4.34
C PHE A 48 -7.29 5.58 -4.75
N THR A 49 -8.03 5.50 -5.85
CA THR A 49 -8.52 4.20 -6.33
C THR A 49 -7.39 3.24 -6.60
N ALA A 50 -6.27 3.74 -7.16
CA ALA A 50 -5.13 2.87 -7.45
C ALA A 50 -4.57 2.25 -6.18
N ILE A 51 -4.48 3.02 -5.10
CA ILE A 51 -3.98 2.47 -3.83
C ILE A 51 -4.93 1.39 -3.32
N SER A 52 -6.23 1.64 -3.45
CA SER A 52 -7.22 0.66 -3.01
C SER A 52 -7.08 -0.64 -3.80
N GLU A 53 -6.86 -0.54 -5.11
CA GLU A 53 -6.69 -1.73 -5.95
C GLU A 53 -5.42 -2.49 -5.60
N ILE A 54 -4.34 -1.76 -5.31
CA ILE A 54 -3.10 -2.43 -4.90
C ILE A 54 -3.31 -3.14 -3.56
N GLY A 55 -4.02 -2.49 -2.63
CA GLY A 55 -4.32 -3.13 -1.36
C GLY A 55 -5.12 -4.42 -1.54
N TYR A 56 -6.09 -4.39 -2.44
CA TYR A 56 -6.86 -5.57 -2.73
C TYR A 56 -5.97 -6.69 -3.30
N SER A 57 -5.07 -6.32 -4.21
CA SER A 57 -4.16 -7.31 -4.79
C SER A 57 -3.27 -7.93 -3.73
N LEU A 58 -2.77 -7.12 -2.80
CA LEU A 58 -1.94 -7.62 -1.71
C LEU A 58 -2.74 -8.55 -0.81
N GLU A 59 -3.96 -8.15 -0.49
CA GLU A 59 -4.82 -8.96 0.37
C GLU A 59 -5.06 -10.33 -0.26
N ARG A 60 -5.39 -10.36 -1.54
CA ARG A 60 -5.66 -11.62 -2.23
C ARG A 60 -4.42 -12.48 -2.35
N ALA A 61 -3.29 -11.85 -2.70
CA ALA A 61 -2.04 -12.60 -2.81
C ALA A 61 -1.69 -13.26 -1.50
N ALA A 62 -1.82 -12.52 -0.41
CA ALA A 62 -1.50 -13.06 0.91
C ALA A 62 -2.48 -14.15 1.32
N ALA A 63 -3.76 -13.97 1.03
CA ALA A 63 -4.77 -14.99 1.36
C ALA A 63 -4.49 -16.29 0.63
N ASN A 64 -3.93 -16.21 -0.57
CA ASN A 64 -3.58 -17.39 -1.38
C ASN A 64 -2.16 -17.87 -1.13
N ALA A 65 -1.44 -17.25 -0.21
CA ALA A 65 -0.04 -17.56 0.08
C ALA A 65 0.81 -17.47 -1.18
N ASP A 66 0.51 -16.49 -2.03
CA ASP A 66 1.21 -16.28 -3.30
C ASP A 66 2.28 -15.22 -3.07
N ALA A 67 3.49 -15.68 -2.74
CA ALA A 67 4.57 -14.77 -2.39
C ALA A 67 4.97 -13.86 -3.55
N GLU A 68 4.98 -14.42 -4.77
CA GLU A 68 5.37 -13.62 -5.93
C GLU A 68 4.40 -12.48 -6.16
N ALA A 69 3.10 -12.78 -6.11
CA ALA A 69 2.09 -11.74 -6.32
C ALA A 69 2.11 -10.72 -5.18
N ALA A 70 2.36 -11.18 -3.95
CA ALA A 70 2.43 -10.26 -2.82
C ALA A 70 3.60 -9.30 -2.99
N GLY A 71 4.77 -9.82 -3.39
CA GLY A 71 5.92 -8.97 -3.62
C GLY A 71 5.67 -7.95 -4.72
N ALA A 72 4.98 -8.36 -5.78
CA ALA A 72 4.65 -7.47 -6.87
C ALA A 72 3.73 -6.35 -6.39
N ALA A 73 2.75 -6.68 -5.55
CA ALA A 73 1.84 -5.67 -5.03
C ALA A 73 2.58 -4.64 -4.17
N ILE A 74 3.51 -5.11 -3.34
CA ILE A 74 4.29 -4.21 -2.50
C ILE A 74 5.12 -3.26 -3.36
N SER A 75 5.77 -3.80 -4.39
CA SER A 75 6.56 -2.96 -5.29
C SER A 75 5.70 -1.97 -6.05
N ASN A 76 4.50 -2.39 -6.45
CA ASN A 76 3.59 -1.48 -7.15
C ASN A 76 3.18 -0.33 -6.25
N LEU A 77 2.93 -0.60 -4.98
CA LEU A 77 2.58 0.46 -4.05
C LEU A 77 3.72 1.46 -3.91
N GLU A 78 4.93 0.95 -3.77
CA GLU A 78 6.08 1.82 -3.62
C GLU A 78 6.27 2.71 -4.83
N ARG A 79 6.16 2.14 -6.03
CA ARG A 79 6.30 2.91 -7.26
C ARG A 79 5.22 3.97 -7.39
N TYR A 80 4.00 3.60 -7.05
CA TYR A 80 2.88 4.54 -7.14
C TYR A 80 3.10 5.73 -6.20
N LEU A 81 3.52 5.45 -4.96
CA LEU A 81 3.74 6.52 -3.99
C LEU A 81 4.90 7.43 -4.40
N ASN A 82 5.94 6.85 -4.99
CA ASN A 82 7.07 7.66 -5.44
C ASN A 82 6.66 8.59 -6.59
N ALA A 83 5.80 8.12 -7.47
CA ALA A 83 5.31 8.96 -8.56
C ALA A 83 4.47 10.11 -8.02
N LEU A 84 3.66 9.84 -7.00
CA LEU A 84 2.84 10.88 -6.39
C LEU A 84 3.68 11.97 -5.75
N VAL A 85 4.80 11.58 -5.14
CA VAL A 85 5.68 12.56 -4.52
C VAL A 85 6.19 13.55 -5.55
N ILE A 86 6.54 13.06 -6.75
CA ILE A 86 7.03 13.94 -7.80
C ILE A 86 5.95 14.93 -8.20
N VAL A 87 4.73 14.45 -8.41
CA VAL A 87 3.62 15.33 -8.77
C VAL A 87 3.37 16.36 -7.68
N TYR A 88 3.47 15.93 -6.45
CA TYR A 88 3.18 16.76 -5.31
C TYR A 88 4.16 17.91 -5.18
N VAL A 89 5.43 17.63 -5.45
CA VAL A 89 6.50 18.64 -5.34
C VAL A 89 6.39 19.68 -6.44
N ASP A 90 5.87 19.28 -7.58
CA ASP A 90 5.74 20.17 -8.72
C ASP A 90 4.73 21.28 -8.48
N GLU A 91 3.96 21.15 -7.46
CA GLU A 91 3.03 22.18 -7.05
C GLU A 91 3.76 23.45 -6.66
#